data_85821b48d0a6f348d1d18d1852fe4e95
#
_entry.id   85821b48d0a6f348d1d18d1852fe4e95
#
_cell.length_a   1.000
_cell.length_b   1.000
_cell.length_c   1.000
_cell.angle_alpha   90.00
_cell.angle_beta   90.00
_cell.angle_gamma   90.00
#
_symmetry.space_group_name_H-M   'P 1'
#
loop_
_entity.id
_entity.type
_entity.pdbx_description
1 polymer ?
#
loop_
_entity_poly.entity_id
_entity_poly.type
_entity_poly.pdbx_seq_one_letter_code
_entity_poly.pdbx_strand_id
1 'polypeptide(L)'
;MRVYDAVTRIGGIKDFEFKDIISCERPDRYRNKAQFPIGRAKDGSAVFGFYSFHTHRIIPCDDCLLQPEAFNSVIEITKRFIDKTNADIYDETTGKGRLRHLYMRLGEITDELMVCYVVNGNGLKQEDELVRMLKDGLPNLKSVIINSNREKTNVV
;
A
#
# COMPACT_ATOMS: atom_id res chain seq x y z
N MET A 1 -6.60 29.36 -10.09
CA MET A 1 -7.69 30.09 -9.41
C MET A 1 -7.57 30.03 -7.91
N ARG A 2 -7.59 28.86 -7.20
CA ARG A 2 -7.51 28.80 -5.72
C ARG A 2 -6.28 29.47 -5.11
N VAL A 3 -5.09 29.31 -5.69
CA VAL A 3 -3.85 29.91 -5.18
C VAL A 3 -3.88 31.43 -5.34
N TYR A 4 -4.30 31.92 -6.51
CA TYR A 4 -4.47 33.34 -6.77
C TYR A 4 -5.43 33.99 -5.77
N ASP A 5 -6.60 33.37 -5.56
CA ASP A 5 -7.59 33.87 -4.58
C ASP A 5 -7.05 33.85 -3.14
N ALA A 6 -6.28 32.81 -2.76
CA ALA A 6 -5.67 32.75 -1.44
C ALA A 6 -4.65 33.87 -1.22
N VAL A 7 -3.81 34.13 -2.21
CA VAL A 7 -2.79 35.20 -2.13
C VAL A 7 -3.44 36.59 -2.12
N THR A 8 -4.41 36.83 -3.01
CA THR A 8 -4.99 38.16 -3.17
C THR A 8 -6.06 38.50 -2.14
N ARG A 9 -7.00 37.55 -1.87
CA ARG A 9 -8.16 37.80 -1.02
C ARG A 9 -7.88 37.54 0.45
N ILE A 10 -7.15 36.46 0.76
CA ILE A 10 -6.83 36.11 2.14
C ILE A 10 -5.53 36.77 2.57
N GLY A 11 -4.49 36.67 1.75
CA GLY A 11 -3.17 37.25 2.03
C GLY A 11 -3.10 38.77 1.82
N GLY A 12 -4.05 39.37 1.10
CA GLY A 12 -4.07 40.81 0.82
C GLY A 12 -2.93 41.31 -0.09
N ILE A 13 -2.16 40.40 -0.70
CA ILE A 13 -1.02 40.74 -1.53
C ILE A 13 -1.52 41.05 -2.95
N LYS A 14 -1.17 42.26 -3.45
CA LYS A 14 -1.65 42.72 -4.76
C LYS A 14 -0.54 42.89 -5.78
N ASP A 15 0.68 43.03 -5.33
CA ASP A 15 1.85 43.28 -6.18
C ASP A 15 2.73 42.02 -6.26
N PHE A 16 2.37 41.11 -7.16
CA PHE A 16 3.13 39.89 -7.46
C PHE A 16 2.86 39.39 -8.88
N GLU A 17 3.85 38.74 -9.46
CA GLU A 17 3.72 38.04 -10.75
C GLU A 17 3.19 36.64 -10.52
N PHE A 18 2.05 36.27 -11.14
CA PHE A 18 1.49 34.93 -11.11
C PHE A 18 1.97 34.16 -12.35
N LYS A 19 2.90 33.24 -12.15
CA LYS A 19 3.45 32.40 -13.22
C LYS A 19 2.62 31.16 -13.46
N ASP A 20 2.81 30.52 -14.60
CA ASP A 20 2.18 29.26 -14.94
C ASP A 20 2.54 28.15 -13.94
N ILE A 21 1.63 27.21 -13.79
CA ILE A 21 1.84 26.03 -12.92
C ILE A 21 2.85 25.10 -13.61
N ILE A 22 3.92 24.80 -12.90
CA ILE A 22 4.84 23.74 -13.31
C ILE A 22 4.16 22.41 -13.01
N SER A 23 3.75 21.70 -14.04
CA SER A 23 3.11 20.40 -13.92
C SER A 23 4.12 19.25 -13.96
N CYS A 24 3.75 18.11 -13.36
CA CYS A 24 4.47 16.88 -13.54
C CYS A 24 4.19 16.31 -14.94
N GLU A 25 5.22 15.78 -15.62
CA GLU A 25 5.07 15.13 -16.94
C GLU A 25 4.19 13.86 -16.87
N ARG A 26 4.27 13.13 -15.75
CA ARG A 26 3.44 11.96 -15.46
C ARG A 26 2.57 12.23 -14.23
N PRO A 27 1.31 12.60 -14.39
CA PRO A 27 0.42 12.89 -13.28
C PRO A 27 -0.10 11.64 -12.57
N ASP A 28 0.05 10.48 -13.18
CA ASP A 28 -0.29 9.15 -12.64
C ASP A 28 0.96 8.32 -12.35
N ARG A 29 0.80 7.24 -11.59
CA ARG A 29 1.86 6.27 -11.21
C ARG A 29 3.11 6.89 -10.57
N TYR A 30 3.02 8.12 -10.02
CA TYR A 30 4.17 8.87 -9.49
C TYR A 30 4.55 8.49 -8.04
N ARG A 31 3.71 7.77 -7.33
CA ARG A 31 4.02 7.33 -5.98
C ARG A 31 4.91 6.09 -6.02
N ASN A 32 5.98 6.12 -5.27
CA ASN A 32 6.93 4.99 -5.16
C ASN A 32 6.71 4.14 -3.89
N LYS A 33 5.65 4.41 -3.14
CA LYS A 33 5.35 3.74 -1.87
C LYS A 33 3.85 3.47 -1.74
N ALA A 34 3.50 2.27 -1.25
CA ALA A 34 2.15 1.92 -0.85
C ALA A 34 2.13 1.19 0.50
N GLN A 35 1.04 1.37 1.22
CA GLN A 35 0.69 0.58 2.40
C GLN A 35 -0.79 0.25 2.32
N PHE A 36 -1.09 -1.03 2.22
CA PHE A 36 -2.46 -1.54 2.18
C PHE A 36 -2.78 -2.36 3.41
N PRO A 37 -3.83 -2.04 4.16
CA PRO A 37 -4.41 -2.99 5.08
C PRO A 37 -4.90 -4.23 4.30
N ILE A 38 -4.73 -5.39 4.93
CA ILE A 38 -5.23 -6.67 4.43
C ILE A 38 -6.44 -7.06 5.28
N GLY A 39 -7.54 -7.39 4.63
CA GLY A 39 -8.77 -7.78 5.30
C GLY A 39 -9.48 -8.91 4.58
N ARG A 40 -10.68 -9.25 5.07
CA ARG A 40 -11.58 -10.20 4.40
C ARG A 40 -12.84 -9.49 3.90
N ALA A 41 -13.21 -9.78 2.68
CA ALA A 41 -14.52 -9.41 2.13
C ALA A 41 -15.63 -10.28 2.74
N LYS A 42 -16.89 -9.94 2.46
CA LYS A 42 -18.05 -10.69 2.98
C LYS A 42 -18.09 -12.14 2.51
N ASP A 43 -17.54 -12.42 1.34
CA ASP A 43 -17.44 -13.76 0.76
C ASP A 43 -16.23 -14.57 1.29
N GLY A 44 -15.43 -13.96 2.20
CA GLY A 44 -14.24 -14.57 2.78
C GLY A 44 -12.96 -14.39 1.98
N SER A 45 -12.99 -13.79 0.79
CA SER A 45 -11.81 -13.51 -0.01
C SER A 45 -10.92 -12.46 0.63
N ALA A 46 -9.60 -12.49 0.34
CA ALA A 46 -8.67 -11.48 0.80
C ALA A 46 -8.89 -10.16 0.05
N VAL A 47 -8.94 -9.05 0.77
CA VAL A 47 -9.12 -7.71 0.24
C VAL A 47 -7.96 -6.81 0.64
N PHE A 48 -7.48 -6.03 -0.33
CA PHE A 48 -6.45 -5.01 -0.20
C PHE A 48 -7.04 -3.67 -0.62
N GLY A 49 -6.69 -2.60 0.06
CA GLY A 49 -7.22 -1.29 -0.31
C GLY A 49 -6.89 -0.21 0.73
N PHE A 50 -7.85 0.66 0.99
CA PHE A 50 -7.68 1.77 1.92
C PHE A 50 -8.80 1.76 2.96
N TYR A 51 -8.49 2.19 4.18
CA TYR A 51 -9.55 2.38 5.16
C TYR A 51 -10.51 3.49 4.74
N SER A 52 -11.80 3.21 4.86
CA SER A 52 -12.82 4.23 4.77
C SER A 52 -12.65 5.23 5.91
N PHE A 53 -12.92 6.50 5.63
CA PHE A 53 -12.75 7.59 6.59
C PHE A 53 -13.40 7.29 7.95
N HIS A 54 -12.64 7.46 9.03
CA HIS A 54 -13.04 7.16 10.42
C HIS A 54 -13.51 5.71 10.69
N THR A 55 -13.15 4.74 9.87
CA THR A 55 -13.50 3.34 10.08
C THR A 55 -12.34 2.41 9.78
N HIS A 56 -12.43 1.14 10.20
CA HIS A 56 -11.53 0.07 9.79
C HIS A 56 -12.06 -0.75 8.59
N ARG A 57 -13.13 -0.27 7.95
CA ARG A 57 -13.65 -0.90 6.74
C ARG A 57 -12.70 -0.64 5.57
N ILE A 58 -12.20 -1.70 4.95
CA ILE A 58 -11.35 -1.59 3.77
C ILE A 58 -12.23 -1.37 2.54
N ILE A 59 -11.91 -0.32 1.77
CA ILE A 59 -12.42 -0.09 0.43
C ILE A 59 -11.45 -0.78 -0.51
N PRO A 60 -11.85 -1.82 -1.26
CA PRO A 60 -10.96 -2.51 -2.19
C PRO A 60 -10.37 -1.56 -3.21
N CYS A 61 -9.10 -1.76 -3.54
CA CYS A 61 -8.42 -1.02 -4.58
C CYS A 61 -7.48 -1.98 -5.33
N ASP A 62 -7.95 -2.53 -6.43
CA ASP A 62 -7.20 -3.49 -7.23
C ASP A 62 -6.21 -2.79 -8.17
N ASP A 63 -6.50 -1.55 -8.56
CA ASP A 63 -5.60 -0.70 -9.33
C ASP A 63 -5.69 0.77 -8.88
N CYS A 64 -4.59 1.27 -8.33
CA CYS A 64 -4.48 2.66 -7.92
C CYS A 64 -3.65 3.45 -8.94
N LEU A 65 -4.27 4.38 -9.64
CA LEU A 65 -3.59 5.22 -10.65
C LEU A 65 -2.42 6.06 -10.10
N LEU A 66 -2.31 6.19 -8.79
CA LEU A 66 -1.19 6.91 -8.16
C LEU A 66 0.04 6.04 -7.95
N GLN A 67 -0.11 4.70 -7.97
CA GLN A 67 0.94 3.75 -7.59
C GLN A 67 1.45 2.95 -8.78
N PRO A 68 2.71 2.46 -8.76
CA PRO A 68 3.26 1.62 -9.81
C PRO A 68 2.44 0.35 -10.04
N GLU A 69 2.31 -0.06 -11.29
CA GLU A 69 1.62 -1.31 -11.67
C GLU A 69 2.25 -2.56 -11.04
N ALA A 70 3.57 -2.53 -10.79
CA ALA A 70 4.26 -3.62 -10.09
C ALA A 70 3.62 -3.96 -8.73
N PHE A 71 2.97 -3.00 -8.06
CA PHE A 71 2.29 -3.25 -6.79
C PHE A 71 1.04 -4.11 -6.96
N ASN A 72 0.35 -4.01 -8.09
CA ASN A 72 -0.79 -4.87 -8.41
C ASN A 72 -0.36 -6.33 -8.50
N SER A 73 0.80 -6.60 -9.13
CA SER A 73 1.38 -7.94 -9.20
C SER A 73 1.70 -8.52 -7.82
N VAL A 74 2.24 -7.72 -6.90
CA VAL A 74 2.49 -8.13 -5.51
C VAL A 74 1.19 -8.51 -4.82
N ILE A 75 0.14 -7.68 -4.97
CA ILE A 75 -1.19 -7.92 -4.38
C ILE A 75 -1.76 -9.25 -4.89
N GLU A 76 -1.72 -9.49 -6.20
CA GLU A 76 -2.24 -10.72 -6.80
C GLU A 76 -1.47 -11.98 -6.35
N ILE A 77 -0.15 -11.89 -6.22
CA ILE A 77 0.66 -12.99 -5.67
C ILE A 77 0.30 -13.23 -4.20
N THR A 78 0.11 -12.16 -3.43
CA THR A 78 -0.26 -12.27 -2.02
C THR A 78 -1.66 -12.87 -1.84
N LYS A 79 -2.64 -12.50 -2.68
CA LYS A 79 -3.98 -13.12 -2.70
C LYS A 79 -3.87 -14.63 -2.94
N ARG A 80 -3.13 -15.03 -3.99
CA ARG A 80 -2.92 -16.46 -4.31
C ARG A 80 -2.23 -17.21 -3.17
N PHE A 81 -1.28 -16.58 -2.49
CA PHE A 81 -0.63 -17.17 -1.31
C PHE A 81 -1.65 -17.37 -0.17
N ILE A 82 -2.46 -16.36 0.13
CA ILE A 82 -3.49 -16.44 1.18
C ILE A 82 -4.48 -17.56 0.88
N ASP A 83 -4.97 -17.64 -0.36
CA ASP A 83 -5.94 -18.67 -0.79
C ASP A 83 -5.33 -20.07 -0.73
N LYS A 84 -4.08 -20.24 -1.19
CA LYS A 84 -3.38 -21.52 -1.20
C LYS A 84 -3.09 -22.05 0.20
N THR A 85 -2.72 -21.16 1.13
CA THR A 85 -2.22 -21.53 2.46
C THR A 85 -3.25 -21.35 3.57
N ASN A 86 -4.40 -20.77 3.25
CA ASN A 86 -5.40 -20.30 4.21
C ASN A 86 -4.76 -19.45 5.32
N ALA A 87 -3.87 -18.53 4.92
CA ALA A 87 -3.15 -17.68 5.86
C ALA A 87 -4.10 -16.79 6.67
N ASP A 88 -3.82 -16.68 7.97
CA ASP A 88 -4.64 -15.90 8.89
C ASP A 88 -4.49 -14.41 8.62
N ILE A 89 -5.58 -13.76 8.25
CA ILE A 89 -5.66 -12.29 8.14
C ILE A 89 -6.05 -11.73 9.50
N TYR A 90 -5.40 -10.65 9.89
CA TYR A 90 -5.66 -9.94 11.14
C TYR A 90 -7.00 -9.22 11.10
N ASP A 91 -7.77 -9.37 12.16
CA ASP A 91 -9.03 -8.67 12.39
C ASP A 91 -8.83 -7.61 13.46
N GLU A 92 -8.95 -6.35 13.08
CA GLU A 92 -8.76 -5.19 13.96
C GLU A 92 -9.79 -5.14 15.12
N THR A 93 -10.95 -5.78 14.96
CA THR A 93 -12.00 -5.81 16.00
C THR A 93 -11.64 -6.81 17.09
N THR A 94 -11.25 -8.02 16.69
CA THR A 94 -10.95 -9.11 17.63
C THR A 94 -9.50 -9.14 18.07
N GLY A 95 -8.59 -8.50 17.34
CA GLY A 95 -7.14 -8.56 17.56
C GLY A 95 -6.53 -9.92 17.22
N LYS A 96 -7.25 -10.76 16.50
CA LYS A 96 -6.83 -12.12 16.10
C LYS A 96 -6.37 -12.13 14.65
N GLY A 97 -5.58 -13.15 14.29
CA GLY A 97 -5.01 -13.29 12.97
C GLY A 97 -3.59 -12.74 12.89
N ARG A 98 -2.97 -12.84 11.72
CA ARG A 98 -1.55 -12.60 11.58
C ARG A 98 -1.19 -11.55 10.55
N LEU A 99 -1.64 -11.68 9.29
CA LEU A 99 -1.36 -10.72 8.23
C LEU A 99 -2.16 -9.43 8.43
N ARG A 100 -1.46 -8.30 8.62
CA ARG A 100 -2.09 -7.00 8.90
C ARG A 100 -2.03 -6.05 7.71
N HIS A 101 -0.82 -5.78 7.22
CA HIS A 101 -0.59 -4.82 6.15
C HIS A 101 0.43 -5.36 5.15
N LEU A 102 0.28 -4.92 3.93
CA LEU A 102 1.26 -5.04 2.86
C LEU A 102 1.86 -3.66 2.60
N TYR A 103 3.15 -3.53 2.81
CA TYR A 103 3.90 -2.31 2.53
C TYR A 103 4.87 -2.57 1.38
N MET A 104 4.92 -1.67 0.41
CA MET A 104 5.73 -1.82 -0.79
C MET A 104 6.49 -0.54 -1.11
N ARG A 105 7.68 -0.69 -1.66
CA ARG A 105 8.49 0.39 -2.22
C ARG A 105 9.11 -0.02 -3.53
N LEU A 106 9.10 0.91 -4.47
CA LEU A 106 9.78 0.77 -5.76
C LEU A 106 10.80 1.91 -5.91
N GLY A 107 12.05 1.56 -6.22
CA GLY A 107 13.05 2.54 -6.61
C GLY A 107 12.77 2.99 -8.05
N GLU A 108 12.40 4.25 -8.25
CA GLU A 108 11.97 4.76 -9.56
C GLU A 108 13.08 4.65 -10.63
N ILE A 109 14.34 4.88 -10.22
CA ILE A 109 15.49 4.84 -11.13
C ILE A 109 16.07 3.43 -11.26
N THR A 110 16.10 2.68 -10.14
CA THR A 110 16.73 1.36 -10.08
C THR A 110 15.79 0.22 -10.42
N ASP A 111 14.48 0.48 -10.46
CA ASP A 111 13.41 -0.51 -10.57
C ASP A 111 13.46 -1.63 -9.50
N GLU A 112 14.11 -1.35 -8.36
CA GLU A 112 14.23 -2.30 -7.27
C GLU A 112 12.97 -2.30 -6.40
N LEU A 113 12.33 -3.46 -6.29
CA LEU A 113 11.11 -3.64 -5.51
C LEU A 113 11.41 -4.23 -4.13
N MET A 114 10.93 -3.55 -3.09
CA MET A 114 10.89 -4.03 -1.71
C MET A 114 9.45 -4.33 -1.31
N VAL A 115 9.22 -5.49 -0.71
CA VAL A 115 7.93 -5.91 -0.17
C VAL A 115 8.08 -6.18 1.32
N CYS A 116 7.20 -5.61 2.14
CA CYS A 116 7.19 -5.81 3.59
C CYS A 116 5.80 -6.23 4.04
N TYR A 117 5.72 -7.34 4.74
CA TYR A 117 4.50 -7.81 5.39
C TYR A 117 4.52 -7.44 6.87
N VAL A 118 3.53 -6.65 7.28
CA VAL A 118 3.31 -6.33 8.69
C VAL A 118 2.45 -7.41 9.30
N VAL A 119 2.96 -8.03 10.37
CA VAL A 119 2.33 -9.18 10.99
C VAL A 119 2.12 -8.99 12.49
N ASN A 120 1.03 -9.54 13.01
CA ASN A 120 0.78 -9.69 14.44
C ASN A 120 1.49 -10.95 14.94
N GLY A 121 2.77 -10.83 15.27
CA GLY A 121 3.61 -11.95 15.73
C GLY A 121 5.00 -11.97 15.10
N ASN A 122 5.70 -13.09 15.17
CA ASN A 122 7.13 -13.19 14.81
C ASN A 122 7.38 -13.61 13.35
N GLY A 123 6.33 -13.85 12.55
CA GLY A 123 6.47 -14.34 11.18
C GLY A 123 5.17 -14.90 10.63
N LEU A 124 5.21 -15.45 9.44
CA LEU A 124 4.09 -16.12 8.78
C LEU A 124 4.34 -17.63 8.75
N LYS A 125 3.27 -18.40 8.77
CA LYS A 125 3.37 -19.82 8.39
C LYS A 125 3.65 -19.88 6.90
N GLN A 126 4.52 -20.78 6.48
CA GLN A 126 4.87 -21.00 5.08
C GLN A 126 5.46 -19.76 4.38
N GLU A 127 6.21 -18.93 5.11
CA GLU A 127 6.86 -17.73 4.57
C GLU A 127 7.82 -18.03 3.41
N ASP A 128 8.49 -19.20 3.42
CA ASP A 128 9.34 -19.66 2.33
C ASP A 128 8.56 -19.79 1.02
N GLU A 129 7.32 -20.29 1.09
CA GLU A 129 6.44 -20.41 -0.07
C GLU A 129 6.05 -19.02 -0.61
N LEU A 130 5.74 -18.09 0.28
CA LEU A 130 5.45 -16.70 -0.10
C LEU A 130 6.64 -16.07 -0.82
N VAL A 131 7.85 -16.21 -0.24
CA VAL A 131 9.08 -15.68 -0.83
C VAL A 131 9.33 -16.31 -2.20
N ARG A 132 9.13 -17.63 -2.35
CA ARG A 132 9.25 -18.32 -3.63
C ARG A 132 8.29 -17.76 -4.67
N MET A 133 7.00 -17.65 -4.33
CA MET A 133 5.98 -17.12 -5.24
C MET A 133 6.29 -15.67 -5.69
N LEU A 134 6.79 -14.83 -4.77
CA LEU A 134 7.19 -13.47 -5.08
C LEU A 134 8.42 -13.43 -6.01
N LYS A 135 9.44 -14.25 -5.74
CA LYS A 135 10.64 -14.34 -6.59
C LYS A 135 10.32 -14.83 -8.00
N ASP A 136 9.43 -15.82 -8.11
CA ASP A 136 9.02 -16.38 -9.39
C ASP A 136 8.20 -15.39 -10.23
N GLY A 137 7.42 -14.52 -9.58
CA GLY A 137 6.51 -13.60 -10.25
C GLY A 137 7.01 -12.16 -10.41
N LEU A 138 8.11 -11.79 -9.74
CA LEU A 138 8.59 -10.40 -9.70
C LEU A 138 10.10 -10.34 -9.98
N PRO A 139 10.51 -10.15 -11.23
CA PRO A 139 11.93 -10.18 -11.61
C PRO A 139 12.77 -9.05 -10.97
N ASN A 140 12.12 -7.94 -10.60
CA ASN A 140 12.75 -6.80 -9.96
C ASN A 140 12.69 -6.82 -8.42
N LEU A 141 12.22 -7.93 -7.83
CA LEU A 141 12.16 -8.08 -6.37
C LEU A 141 13.56 -8.10 -5.76
N LYS A 142 13.84 -7.16 -4.87
CA LYS A 142 15.14 -7.02 -4.20
C LYS A 142 15.11 -7.50 -2.76
N SER A 143 14.03 -7.25 -2.04
CA SER A 143 13.91 -7.66 -0.64
C SER A 143 12.48 -8.00 -0.25
N VAL A 144 12.35 -8.98 0.65
CA VAL A 144 11.11 -9.31 1.36
C VAL A 144 11.38 -9.18 2.85
N ILE A 145 10.56 -8.41 3.54
CA ILE A 145 10.72 -8.08 4.95
C ILE A 145 9.49 -8.54 5.71
N ILE A 146 9.67 -9.10 6.91
CA ILE A 146 8.61 -9.29 7.88
C ILE A 146 8.78 -8.25 8.99
N ASN A 147 7.78 -7.40 9.17
CA ASN A 147 7.71 -6.44 10.26
C ASN A 147 6.75 -6.97 11.33
N SER A 148 7.25 -7.13 12.55
CA SER A 148 6.44 -7.59 13.70
C SER A 148 5.80 -6.39 14.39
N ASN A 149 4.49 -6.21 14.23
CA ASN A 149 3.72 -5.23 14.98
C ASN A 149 2.58 -5.92 15.74
N ARG A 150 2.73 -6.05 17.06
CA ARG A 150 1.75 -6.67 17.97
C ARG A 150 0.84 -5.65 18.64
N GLU A 151 1.13 -4.38 18.48
CA GLU A 151 0.36 -3.31 19.08
C GLU A 151 -0.82 -2.91 18.19
N LYS A 152 -1.84 -2.31 18.80
CA LYS A 152 -3.01 -1.78 18.08
C LYS A 152 -2.69 -0.43 17.43
N THR A 153 -1.66 -0.40 16.59
CA THR A 153 -1.24 0.79 15.84
C THR A 153 -1.07 0.45 14.36
N ASN A 154 -1.17 1.44 13.50
CA ASN A 154 -0.91 1.32 12.07
C ASN A 154 0.54 1.73 11.70
N VAL A 155 1.42 1.80 12.69
CA VAL A 155 2.84 2.12 12.49
C VAL A 155 3.56 0.90 11.95
N VAL A 156 4.38 1.12 10.93
CA VAL A 156 5.25 0.12 10.29
C VAL A 156 6.69 0.38 10.68
#